data_7af112c0a6e2e648f42513bbfda46293
#
_entry.id   7af112c0a6e2e648f42513bbfda46293
#
_cell.length_a   1.000
_cell.length_b   1.000
_cell.length_c   1.000
_cell.angle_alpha   90.00
_cell.angle_beta   90.00
_cell.angle_gamma   90.00
#
_symmetry.space_group_name_H-M   'P 1'
#
loop_
_entity.id
_entity.type
_entity.pdbx_description
1 polymer ?
#
loop_
_entity_poly.entity_id
_entity_poly.type
_entity_poly.pdbx_seq_one_letter_code
_entity_poly.pdbx_strand_id
1 'polypeptide(L)'
;MQINELIKYMESLGLDIHTTTKARGHQGFFLDGRIDISNSLPEERLIPTLLHEFAHYIHSKIEKNINKTGGSLKIIFDTEKNLTSELFAVTNFVDYHSKCEKLIRHREMVKDSIKKLDLQIKEEFPNFQRSKKFKEFDRAIRGTKLKYLLKYDRVRIMPWFMFGKEEVLSINTIEKDFPNLKIAFVNYIRLKSLSRKQRRISNRISKLHRYYNRPTELFARLVEGLYLDKELTCKLAPNATKRFFELLEKGYYGELKFIFDNYVTIC
;
A
#
# COMPACT_ATOMS: atom_id res chain seq x y z
N MET A 1 -28.97 -4.42 2.11
CA MET A 1 -29.08 -2.98 1.73
C MET A 1 -28.92 -2.86 0.23
N GLN A 2 -29.82 -2.16 -0.45
CA GLN A 2 -29.57 -1.79 -1.84
C GLN A 2 -28.60 -0.60 -1.82
N ILE A 3 -27.52 -0.69 -2.57
CA ILE A 3 -26.51 0.37 -2.67
C ILE A 3 -27.13 1.74 -3.00
N ASN A 4 -28.18 1.75 -3.79
CA ASN A 4 -28.90 2.96 -4.17
C ASN A 4 -29.54 3.70 -2.99
N GLU A 5 -29.97 3.00 -1.94
CA GLU A 5 -30.53 3.62 -0.73
C GLU A 5 -29.43 4.31 0.08
N LEU A 6 -28.27 3.67 0.18
CA LEU A 6 -27.11 4.24 0.85
C LEU A 6 -26.61 5.48 0.12
N ILE A 7 -26.53 5.43 -1.22
CA ILE A 7 -26.14 6.59 -2.06
C ILE A 7 -27.10 7.73 -1.83
N LYS A 8 -28.43 7.51 -1.95
CA LYS A 8 -29.45 8.54 -1.71
C LYS A 8 -29.36 9.16 -0.32
N TYR A 9 -29.08 8.33 0.69
CA TYR A 9 -28.90 8.83 2.05
C TYR A 9 -27.68 9.77 2.12
N MET A 10 -26.55 9.38 1.57
CA MET A 10 -25.33 10.20 1.56
C MET A 10 -25.49 11.48 0.74
N GLU A 11 -26.20 11.41 -0.39
CA GLU A 11 -26.56 12.59 -1.22
C GLU A 11 -27.45 13.56 -0.43
N SER A 12 -28.40 13.05 0.39
CA SER A 12 -29.23 13.89 1.25
C SER A 12 -28.44 14.65 2.32
N LEU A 13 -27.23 14.19 2.65
CA LEU A 13 -26.27 14.86 3.52
C LEU A 13 -25.39 15.90 2.80
N GLY A 14 -25.61 16.10 1.49
CA GLY A 14 -24.86 17.03 0.65
C GLY A 14 -23.56 16.46 0.07
N LEU A 15 -23.41 15.13 0.04
CA LEU A 15 -22.30 14.47 -0.63
C LEU A 15 -22.60 14.26 -2.11
N ASP A 16 -21.58 14.47 -2.93
CA ASP A 16 -21.63 14.22 -4.39
C ASP A 16 -20.93 12.88 -4.67
N ILE A 17 -21.70 11.87 -5.13
CA ILE A 17 -21.21 10.50 -5.29
C ILE A 17 -21.12 10.11 -6.76
N HIS A 18 -19.91 9.76 -7.21
CA HIS A 18 -19.64 9.39 -8.58
C HIS A 18 -19.01 8.01 -8.70
N THR A 19 -19.46 7.26 -9.71
CA THR A 19 -18.74 6.09 -10.21
C THR A 19 -17.83 6.49 -11.37
N THR A 20 -16.53 6.24 -11.23
CA THR A 20 -15.53 6.63 -12.22
C THR A 20 -14.68 5.45 -12.67
N THR A 21 -14.12 5.53 -13.89
CA THR A 21 -13.19 4.52 -14.42
C THR A 21 -11.88 4.48 -13.65
N LYS A 22 -11.53 5.58 -12.98
CA LYS A 22 -10.29 5.69 -12.19
C LYS A 22 -10.53 6.61 -11.00
N ALA A 23 -10.91 6.06 -9.88
CA ALA A 23 -10.93 6.80 -8.61
C ALA A 23 -9.48 7.17 -8.20
N ARG A 24 -8.77 7.96 -9.02
CA ARG A 24 -7.36 8.38 -8.86
C ARG A 24 -6.40 7.23 -8.58
N GLY A 25 -6.70 6.02 -9.10
CA GLY A 25 -5.92 4.80 -8.87
C GLY A 25 -6.22 4.09 -7.54
N HIS A 26 -7.25 4.53 -6.82
CA HIS A 26 -7.79 3.93 -5.59
C HIS A 26 -9.10 3.20 -5.86
N GLN A 27 -9.58 2.42 -4.90
CA GLN A 27 -10.90 1.78 -4.95
C GLN A 27 -12.02 2.81 -4.73
N GLY A 28 -11.80 3.72 -3.78
CA GLY A 28 -12.60 4.89 -3.51
C GLY A 28 -11.71 6.08 -3.20
N PHE A 29 -12.29 7.28 -3.17
CA PHE A 29 -11.59 8.50 -2.82
C PHE A 29 -12.59 9.56 -2.35
N PHE A 30 -12.39 10.08 -1.14
CA PHE A 30 -13.14 11.21 -0.60
C PHE A 30 -12.32 12.51 -0.70
N LEU A 31 -12.92 13.58 -1.19
CA LEU A 31 -12.34 14.93 -1.17
C LEU A 31 -13.45 15.99 -1.17
N ASP A 32 -13.43 16.89 -0.18
CA ASP A 32 -14.24 18.12 -0.15
C ASP A 32 -15.73 17.90 -0.47
N GLY A 33 -16.37 16.90 0.17
CA GLY A 33 -17.78 16.59 -0.01
C GLY A 33 -18.09 15.70 -1.22
N ARG A 34 -17.08 15.25 -1.95
CA ARG A 34 -17.24 14.33 -3.08
C ARG A 34 -16.63 12.98 -2.79
N ILE A 35 -17.35 11.92 -3.13
CA ILE A 35 -16.89 10.53 -3.08
C ILE A 35 -16.83 9.97 -4.50
N ASP A 36 -15.65 9.59 -4.97
CA ASP A 36 -15.44 8.85 -6.21
C ASP A 36 -15.23 7.36 -5.93
N ILE A 37 -16.01 6.49 -6.55
CA ILE A 37 -15.88 5.04 -6.44
C ILE A 37 -15.46 4.47 -7.78
N SER A 38 -14.50 3.53 -7.80
CA SER A 38 -14.08 2.88 -9.04
C SER A 38 -15.17 1.95 -9.57
N ASN A 39 -15.54 2.12 -10.84
CA ASN A 39 -16.51 1.23 -11.52
C ASN A 39 -15.95 -0.18 -11.82
N SER A 40 -14.66 -0.41 -11.56
CA SER A 40 -14.03 -1.73 -11.68
C SER A 40 -14.08 -2.56 -10.39
N LEU A 41 -14.73 -2.04 -9.33
CA LEU A 41 -14.87 -2.79 -8.08
C LEU A 41 -15.86 -3.95 -8.23
N PRO A 42 -15.55 -5.12 -7.65
CA PRO A 42 -16.53 -6.18 -7.46
C PRO A 42 -17.72 -5.69 -6.62
N GLU A 43 -18.91 -6.22 -6.89
CA GLU A 43 -20.15 -5.77 -6.26
C GLU A 43 -20.10 -5.87 -4.72
N GLU A 44 -19.50 -6.95 -4.20
CA GLU A 44 -19.30 -7.18 -2.76
C GLU A 44 -18.37 -6.14 -2.08
N ARG A 45 -17.59 -5.40 -2.88
CA ARG A 45 -16.68 -4.35 -2.36
C ARG A 45 -17.25 -2.95 -2.46
N LEU A 46 -18.37 -2.74 -3.15
CA LEU A 46 -18.94 -1.41 -3.37
C LEU A 46 -19.39 -0.77 -2.05
N ILE A 47 -20.23 -1.46 -1.28
CA ILE A 47 -20.75 -0.93 0.01
C ILE A 47 -19.62 -0.73 1.02
N PRO A 48 -18.72 -1.73 1.27
CA PRO A 48 -17.59 -1.53 2.18
C PRO A 48 -16.73 -0.33 1.80
N THR A 49 -16.44 -0.15 0.49
CA THR A 49 -15.64 0.99 0.02
C THR A 49 -16.38 2.31 0.22
N LEU A 50 -17.69 2.35 -0.06
CA LEU A 50 -18.49 3.55 0.14
C LEU A 50 -18.54 3.95 1.62
N LEU A 51 -18.70 2.99 2.53
CA LEU A 51 -18.65 3.22 3.98
C LEU A 51 -17.28 3.70 4.46
N HIS A 52 -16.21 3.19 3.87
CA HIS A 52 -14.85 3.65 4.12
C HIS A 52 -14.68 5.15 3.77
N GLU A 53 -15.10 5.55 2.57
CA GLU A 53 -15.01 6.95 2.14
C GLU A 53 -15.97 7.85 2.93
N PHE A 54 -17.13 7.33 3.31
CA PHE A 54 -18.05 8.04 4.20
C PHE A 54 -17.47 8.26 5.60
N ALA A 55 -16.71 7.32 6.13
CA ALA A 55 -16.02 7.50 7.40
C ALA A 55 -14.97 8.64 7.33
N HIS A 56 -14.30 8.83 6.18
CA HIS A 56 -13.45 10.01 5.98
C HIS A 56 -14.23 11.31 6.01
N TYR A 57 -15.43 11.35 5.42
CA TYR A 57 -16.33 12.51 5.53
C TYR A 57 -16.70 12.80 6.99
N ILE A 58 -17.13 11.80 7.75
CA ILE A 58 -17.47 11.95 9.18
C ILE A 58 -16.27 12.47 9.97
N HIS A 59 -15.08 11.89 9.77
CA HIS A 59 -13.86 12.34 10.42
C HIS A 59 -13.56 13.80 10.09
N SER A 60 -13.74 14.23 8.83
CA SER A 60 -13.51 15.61 8.41
C SER A 60 -14.51 16.61 9.02
N LYS A 61 -15.73 16.19 9.32
CA LYS A 61 -16.72 17.01 10.03
C LYS A 61 -16.35 17.23 11.50
N ILE A 62 -15.86 16.18 12.15
CA ILE A 62 -15.47 16.24 13.58
C ILE A 62 -14.17 17.00 13.75
N GLU A 63 -13.19 16.78 12.87
CA GLU A 63 -11.86 17.41 12.93
C GLU A 63 -11.64 18.34 11.72
N LYS A 64 -11.96 19.64 11.86
CA LYS A 64 -11.90 20.64 10.78
C LYS A 64 -10.52 20.82 10.14
N ASN A 65 -9.43 20.51 10.84
CA ASN A 65 -8.06 20.67 10.35
C ASN A 65 -7.40 19.34 9.90
N ILE A 66 -8.19 18.32 9.63
CA ILE A 66 -7.75 16.96 9.32
C ILE A 66 -6.71 16.90 8.18
N ASN A 67 -6.86 17.72 7.15
CA ASN A 67 -5.93 17.78 6.02
C ASN A 67 -4.52 18.29 6.40
N LYS A 68 -4.40 19.05 7.50
CA LYS A 68 -3.12 19.54 8.02
C LYS A 68 -2.52 18.61 9.06
N THR A 69 -3.35 18.05 9.93
CA THR A 69 -2.92 17.22 11.06
C THR A 69 -2.72 15.75 10.67
N GLY A 70 -3.42 15.27 9.62
CA GLY A 70 -3.50 13.85 9.27
C GLY A 70 -4.50 13.08 10.14
N GLY A 71 -5.31 13.81 10.94
CA GLY A 71 -6.29 13.28 11.87
C GLY A 71 -5.74 12.88 13.23
N SER A 72 -6.65 12.77 14.21
CA SER A 72 -6.32 12.38 15.59
C SER A 72 -7.29 11.34 16.13
N LEU A 73 -6.76 10.20 16.60
CA LEU A 73 -7.56 9.18 17.27
C LEU A 73 -8.15 9.70 18.59
N LYS A 74 -7.50 10.62 19.28
CA LYS A 74 -8.00 11.25 20.50
C LYS A 74 -9.29 12.04 20.22
N ILE A 75 -9.30 12.79 19.12
CA ILE A 75 -10.46 13.59 18.73
C ILE A 75 -11.59 12.68 18.26
N ILE A 76 -11.32 11.78 17.29
CA ILE A 76 -12.37 10.97 16.68
C ILE A 76 -12.99 9.99 17.67
N PHE A 77 -12.24 9.48 18.66
CA PHE A 77 -12.78 8.59 19.72
C PHE A 77 -13.02 9.30 21.04
N ASP A 78 -12.83 10.60 21.11
CA ASP A 78 -13.00 11.39 22.35
C ASP A 78 -12.40 10.65 23.58
N THR A 79 -11.13 10.24 23.49
CA THR A 79 -10.46 9.44 24.52
C THR A 79 -8.95 9.63 24.52
N GLU A 80 -8.34 9.59 25.72
CA GLU A 80 -6.89 9.58 25.88
C GLU A 80 -6.25 8.18 25.74
N LYS A 81 -7.06 7.12 25.66
CA LYS A 81 -6.57 5.75 25.49
C LYS A 81 -5.93 5.57 24.11
N ASN A 82 -4.80 4.86 24.08
CA ASN A 82 -4.17 4.48 22.82
C ASN A 82 -4.88 3.27 22.20
N LEU A 83 -5.63 3.52 21.14
CA LEU A 83 -6.39 2.50 20.40
C LEU A 83 -5.67 2.02 19.13
N THR A 84 -4.46 2.53 18.84
CA THR A 84 -3.76 2.31 17.56
C THR A 84 -3.55 0.82 17.26
N SER A 85 -3.13 0.02 18.23
CA SER A 85 -2.85 -1.41 18.01
C SER A 85 -4.10 -2.21 17.66
N GLU A 86 -5.21 -1.96 18.33
CA GLU A 86 -6.50 -2.61 18.06
C GLU A 86 -7.03 -2.22 16.67
N LEU A 87 -7.04 -0.93 16.37
CA LEU A 87 -7.48 -0.41 15.08
C LEU A 87 -6.59 -0.90 13.93
N PHE A 88 -5.27 -1.06 14.17
CA PHE A 88 -4.39 -1.63 13.17
C PHE A 88 -4.65 -3.13 12.98
N ALA A 89 -5.05 -3.88 14.00
CA ALA A 89 -5.47 -5.28 13.85
C ALA A 89 -6.68 -5.41 12.92
N VAL A 90 -7.69 -4.54 13.06
CA VAL A 90 -8.82 -4.46 12.12
C VAL A 90 -8.36 -4.08 10.72
N THR A 91 -7.52 -3.06 10.59
CA THR A 91 -6.96 -2.62 9.31
C THR A 91 -6.21 -3.76 8.60
N ASN A 92 -5.48 -4.57 9.36
CA ASN A 92 -4.77 -5.75 8.85
C ASN A 92 -5.74 -6.80 8.31
N PHE A 93 -6.81 -7.07 9.01
CA PHE A 93 -7.89 -7.96 8.59
C PHE A 93 -8.56 -7.47 7.30
N VAL A 94 -8.97 -6.20 7.25
CA VAL A 94 -9.77 -5.66 6.14
C VAL A 94 -9.01 -5.57 4.83
N ASP A 95 -7.75 -5.12 4.83
CA ASP A 95 -7.04 -4.81 3.58
C ASP A 95 -5.51 -4.97 3.63
N TYR A 96 -4.84 -4.53 4.71
CA TYR A 96 -3.38 -4.41 4.75
C TYR A 96 -2.67 -5.75 4.53
N HIS A 97 -3.15 -6.84 5.14
CA HIS A 97 -2.55 -8.15 5.01
C HIS A 97 -2.47 -8.60 3.55
N SER A 98 -3.58 -8.53 2.83
CA SER A 98 -3.67 -8.96 1.43
C SER A 98 -2.75 -8.15 0.49
N LYS A 99 -2.59 -6.85 0.75
CA LYS A 99 -1.70 -5.98 -0.04
C LYS A 99 -0.23 -6.14 0.32
N CYS A 100 0.09 -6.35 1.58
CA CYS A 100 1.48 -6.50 2.04
C CYS A 100 2.06 -7.88 1.81
N GLU A 101 1.27 -8.94 1.91
CA GLU A 101 1.75 -10.31 1.83
C GLU A 101 2.52 -10.59 0.53
N LYS A 102 1.98 -10.20 -0.62
CA LYS A 102 2.65 -10.35 -1.92
C LYS A 102 4.00 -9.63 -1.98
N LEU A 103 4.08 -8.44 -1.39
CA LEU A 103 5.32 -7.67 -1.34
C LEU A 103 6.34 -8.29 -0.39
N ILE A 104 5.89 -8.81 0.74
CA ILE A 104 6.75 -9.50 1.72
C ILE A 104 7.32 -10.77 1.11
N ARG A 105 6.49 -11.64 0.51
CA ARG A 105 6.94 -12.84 -0.20
C ARG A 105 7.95 -12.48 -1.29
N HIS A 106 7.65 -11.49 -2.12
CA HIS A 106 8.57 -11.05 -3.17
C HIS A 106 9.90 -10.54 -2.61
N ARG A 107 9.87 -9.80 -1.49
CA ARG A 107 11.09 -9.34 -0.81
C ARG A 107 11.95 -10.50 -0.31
N GLU A 108 11.35 -11.53 0.29
CA GLU A 108 12.08 -12.70 0.78
C GLU A 108 12.67 -13.51 -0.38
N MET A 109 11.94 -13.73 -1.47
CA MET A 109 12.48 -14.37 -2.69
C MET A 109 13.70 -13.63 -3.25
N VAL A 110 13.62 -12.29 -3.31
CA VAL A 110 14.74 -11.45 -3.76
C VAL A 110 15.91 -11.55 -2.79
N LYS A 111 15.68 -11.56 -1.49
CA LYS A 111 16.70 -11.70 -0.44
C LYS A 111 17.45 -13.04 -0.54
N ASP A 112 16.72 -14.13 -0.79
CA ASP A 112 17.34 -15.46 -0.98
C ASP A 112 18.17 -15.53 -2.26
N SER A 113 17.71 -14.90 -3.33
CA SER A 113 18.49 -14.77 -4.56
C SER A 113 19.79 -13.97 -4.34
N ILE A 114 19.72 -12.89 -3.55
CA ILE A 114 20.91 -12.09 -3.17
C ILE A 114 21.90 -12.94 -2.38
N LYS A 115 21.43 -13.75 -1.40
CA LYS A 115 22.30 -14.65 -0.61
C LYS A 115 23.00 -15.66 -1.51
N LYS A 116 22.26 -16.31 -2.43
CA LYS A 116 22.85 -17.28 -3.38
C LYS A 116 23.94 -16.64 -4.25
N LEU A 117 23.67 -15.46 -4.81
CA LEU A 117 24.66 -14.73 -5.62
C LEU A 117 25.88 -14.29 -4.82
N ASP A 118 25.71 -13.86 -3.58
CA ASP A 118 26.81 -13.50 -2.68
C ASP A 118 27.73 -14.69 -2.42
N LEU A 119 27.16 -15.87 -2.16
CA LEU A 119 27.92 -17.11 -1.98
C LEU A 119 28.68 -17.49 -3.25
N GLN A 120 28.02 -17.49 -4.42
CA GLN A 120 28.65 -17.82 -5.70
C GLN A 120 29.83 -16.89 -6.05
N ILE A 121 29.70 -15.60 -5.71
CA ILE A 121 30.83 -14.66 -5.94
C ILE A 121 31.95 -14.96 -4.94
N LYS A 122 31.66 -15.31 -3.69
CA LYS A 122 32.63 -15.60 -2.65
C LYS A 122 33.43 -16.88 -2.88
N GLU A 123 32.87 -17.85 -3.58
CA GLU A 123 33.58 -19.08 -4.00
C GLU A 123 34.86 -18.75 -4.79
N GLU A 124 34.77 -17.79 -5.73
CA GLU A 124 35.92 -17.35 -6.55
C GLU A 124 36.66 -16.14 -5.92
N PHE A 125 35.92 -15.26 -5.24
CA PHE A 125 36.43 -14.00 -4.67
C PHE A 125 35.94 -13.80 -3.24
N PRO A 126 36.51 -14.46 -2.20
CA PRO A 126 36.01 -14.42 -0.84
C PRO A 126 35.75 -13.01 -0.26
N ASN A 127 36.61 -12.06 -0.60
CA ASN A 127 36.53 -10.65 -0.15
C ASN A 127 36.13 -9.67 -1.26
N PHE A 128 35.29 -10.09 -2.21
CA PHE A 128 34.98 -9.30 -3.41
C PHE A 128 34.52 -7.87 -3.11
N GLN A 129 33.75 -7.65 -2.03
CA GLN A 129 33.24 -6.32 -1.68
C GLN A 129 34.34 -5.30 -1.37
N ARG A 130 35.50 -5.75 -0.85
CA ARG A 130 36.68 -4.92 -0.54
C ARG A 130 37.73 -4.95 -1.65
N SER A 131 37.60 -5.85 -2.61
CA SER A 131 38.58 -6.06 -3.70
C SER A 131 38.68 -4.83 -4.59
N LYS A 132 39.94 -4.44 -4.88
CA LYS A 132 40.27 -3.38 -5.86
C LYS A 132 39.64 -3.68 -7.22
N LYS A 133 39.74 -4.95 -7.66
CA LYS A 133 39.22 -5.45 -8.92
C LYS A 133 37.72 -5.20 -9.10
N PHE A 134 36.90 -5.44 -8.07
CA PHE A 134 35.45 -5.18 -8.14
C PHE A 134 35.11 -3.68 -8.05
N LYS A 135 35.92 -2.87 -7.36
CA LYS A 135 35.77 -1.41 -7.35
C LYS A 135 36.05 -0.80 -8.71
N GLU A 136 37.11 -1.28 -9.37
CA GLU A 136 37.50 -0.87 -10.74
C GLU A 136 36.41 -1.29 -11.74
N PHE A 137 35.90 -2.53 -11.64
CA PHE A 137 34.81 -3.01 -12.44
C PHE A 137 33.50 -2.19 -12.25
N ASP A 138 33.09 -1.89 -11.01
CA ASP A 138 31.95 -1.03 -10.73
C ASP A 138 32.12 0.37 -11.35
N ARG A 139 33.34 0.91 -11.36
CA ARG A 139 33.64 2.19 -12.00
C ARG A 139 33.55 2.09 -13.52
N ALA A 140 34.14 1.06 -14.12
CA ALA A 140 34.13 0.83 -15.57
C ALA A 140 32.68 0.64 -16.09
N ILE A 141 31.84 -0.14 -15.41
CA ILE A 141 30.44 -0.35 -15.79
C ILE A 141 29.65 0.96 -15.89
N ARG A 142 29.94 1.94 -15.02
CA ARG A 142 29.21 3.23 -15.02
C ARG A 142 29.38 4.02 -16.33
N GLY A 143 30.43 3.75 -17.10
CA GLY A 143 30.65 4.30 -18.45
C GLY A 143 29.90 3.54 -19.55
N THR A 144 29.26 2.42 -19.28
CA THR A 144 28.58 1.55 -20.25
C THR A 144 27.07 1.51 -20.08
N LYS A 145 26.36 0.88 -21.04
CA LYS A 145 24.89 0.61 -20.92
C LYS A 145 24.57 -0.28 -19.73
N LEU A 146 25.47 -1.12 -19.26
CA LEU A 146 25.29 -1.97 -18.08
C LEU A 146 25.05 -1.19 -16.78
N LYS A 147 25.39 0.11 -16.73
CA LYS A 147 25.07 0.97 -15.57
C LYS A 147 23.60 0.95 -15.18
N TYR A 148 22.71 0.76 -16.14
CA TYR A 148 21.27 0.70 -15.87
C TYR A 148 20.89 -0.58 -15.12
N LEU A 149 21.56 -1.71 -15.40
CA LEU A 149 21.33 -2.98 -14.71
C LEU A 149 21.86 -2.99 -13.26
N LEU A 150 22.73 -2.05 -12.87
CA LEU A 150 23.08 -1.85 -11.46
C LEU A 150 21.90 -1.28 -10.63
N LYS A 151 20.88 -0.74 -11.30
CA LYS A 151 19.72 -0.11 -10.65
C LYS A 151 18.43 -0.88 -10.88
N TYR A 152 18.25 -1.48 -12.04
CA TYR A 152 17.01 -2.11 -12.50
C TYR A 152 17.30 -3.51 -13.05
N ASP A 153 16.39 -4.45 -12.80
CA ASP A 153 16.48 -5.84 -13.29
C ASP A 153 16.15 -5.96 -14.79
N ARG A 154 15.42 -4.99 -15.33
CA ARG A 154 15.14 -4.87 -16.77
C ARG A 154 15.06 -3.40 -17.14
N VAL A 155 15.62 -3.03 -18.28
CA VAL A 155 15.61 -1.66 -18.81
C VAL A 155 15.31 -1.68 -20.29
N ARG A 156 14.45 -0.81 -20.73
CA ARG A 156 14.25 -0.49 -22.15
C ARG A 156 15.04 0.78 -22.46
N ILE A 157 15.90 0.70 -23.46
CA ILE A 157 16.64 1.84 -23.97
C ILE A 157 15.97 2.23 -25.29
N MET A 158 15.27 3.35 -25.26
CA MET A 158 14.68 3.90 -26.47
C MET A 158 15.78 4.59 -27.29
N PRO A 159 15.80 4.42 -28.61
CA PRO A 159 16.72 5.17 -29.46
C PRO A 159 16.37 6.66 -29.41
N TRP A 160 17.38 7.51 -29.54
CA TRP A 160 17.19 8.98 -29.58
C TRP A 160 16.35 9.43 -30.78
N PHE A 161 16.39 8.67 -31.90
CA PHE A 161 15.60 8.96 -33.12
C PHE A 161 14.51 7.89 -33.33
N MET A 162 13.39 8.29 -33.94
CA MET A 162 12.22 7.43 -34.20
C MET A 162 12.50 6.17 -35.03
N PHE A 163 13.64 6.06 -35.68
CA PHE A 163 14.00 4.94 -36.56
C PHE A 163 14.98 3.90 -35.94
N GLY A 164 15.34 4.04 -34.68
CA GLY A 164 16.22 3.08 -34.01
C GLY A 164 15.44 1.88 -33.42
N LYS A 165 16.11 0.72 -33.34
CA LYS A 165 15.52 -0.46 -32.64
C LYS A 165 15.57 -0.27 -31.12
N GLU A 166 14.46 -0.61 -30.46
CA GLU A 166 14.40 -0.69 -29.00
C GLU A 166 15.37 -1.76 -28.52
N GLU A 167 16.23 -1.41 -27.55
CA GLU A 167 17.15 -2.34 -26.91
C GLU A 167 16.63 -2.67 -25.50
N VAL A 168 16.46 -3.96 -25.19
CA VAL A 168 16.03 -4.42 -23.88
C VAL A 168 17.19 -5.12 -23.19
N LEU A 169 17.71 -4.51 -22.13
CA LEU A 169 18.70 -5.12 -21.26
C LEU A 169 18.02 -5.76 -20.05
N SER A 170 18.45 -6.96 -19.68
CA SER A 170 17.94 -7.71 -18.51
C SER A 170 19.07 -8.39 -17.74
N ILE A 171 18.93 -8.44 -16.41
CA ILE A 171 19.88 -9.21 -15.58
C ILE A 171 19.85 -10.72 -15.88
N ASN A 172 18.78 -11.21 -16.52
CA ASN A 172 18.62 -12.61 -16.88
C ASN A 172 19.33 -12.98 -18.19
N THR A 173 19.69 -12.00 -19.03
CA THR A 173 20.29 -12.21 -20.35
C THR A 173 21.68 -11.62 -20.47
N ILE A 174 22.29 -11.17 -19.37
CA ILE A 174 23.62 -10.50 -19.39
C ILE A 174 24.67 -11.34 -20.12
N GLU A 175 24.68 -12.67 -19.91
CA GLU A 175 25.67 -13.56 -20.57
C GLU A 175 25.51 -13.60 -22.07
N LYS A 176 24.28 -13.46 -22.59
CA LYS A 176 24.01 -13.39 -24.04
C LYS A 176 24.44 -12.06 -24.62
N ASP A 177 24.15 -10.98 -23.89
CA ASP A 177 24.43 -9.62 -24.33
C ASP A 177 25.94 -9.26 -24.18
N PHE A 178 26.65 -9.93 -23.24
CA PHE A 178 28.05 -9.69 -22.89
C PHE A 178 28.80 -11.01 -22.64
N PRO A 179 29.05 -11.83 -23.68
CA PRO A 179 29.60 -13.20 -23.56
C PRO A 179 31.02 -13.26 -22.99
N ASN A 180 31.80 -12.17 -23.11
CA ASN A 180 33.16 -12.10 -22.59
C ASN A 180 33.24 -11.71 -21.11
N LEU A 181 32.09 -11.48 -20.44
CA LEU A 181 32.07 -11.09 -19.05
C LEU A 181 32.18 -12.33 -18.14
N LYS A 182 33.19 -12.38 -17.26
CA LYS A 182 33.31 -13.47 -16.27
C LYS A 182 32.05 -13.60 -15.41
N ILE A 183 31.68 -14.82 -15.11
CA ILE A 183 30.44 -15.15 -14.38
C ILE A 183 30.36 -14.43 -13.02
N ALA A 184 31.47 -14.29 -12.30
CA ALA A 184 31.52 -13.57 -11.03
C ALA A 184 31.11 -12.08 -11.18
N PHE A 185 31.46 -11.44 -12.30
CA PHE A 185 31.06 -10.05 -12.58
C PHE A 185 29.60 -9.96 -13.03
N VAL A 186 29.11 -10.94 -13.78
CA VAL A 186 27.68 -11.06 -14.09
C VAL A 186 26.87 -11.18 -12.80
N ASN A 187 27.28 -12.09 -11.91
CA ASN A 187 26.62 -12.29 -10.61
C ASN A 187 26.72 -11.03 -9.72
N TYR A 188 27.80 -10.26 -9.82
CA TYR A 188 27.92 -8.97 -9.13
C TYR A 188 26.89 -7.95 -9.63
N ILE A 189 26.68 -7.84 -10.94
CA ILE A 189 25.65 -6.95 -11.51
C ILE A 189 24.26 -7.38 -11.03
N ARG A 190 23.95 -8.68 -11.08
CA ARG A 190 22.69 -9.25 -10.57
C ARG A 190 22.49 -8.93 -9.09
N LEU A 191 23.51 -9.13 -8.26
CA LEU A 191 23.49 -8.86 -6.84
C LEU A 191 23.20 -7.38 -6.57
N LYS A 192 23.87 -6.45 -7.26
CA LYS A 192 23.61 -5.00 -7.12
C LYS A 192 22.18 -4.63 -7.53
N SER A 193 21.71 -5.14 -8.67
CA SER A 193 20.36 -4.91 -9.16
C SER A 193 19.30 -5.40 -8.17
N LEU A 194 19.41 -6.65 -7.71
CA LEU A 194 18.48 -7.25 -6.76
C LEU A 194 18.53 -6.57 -5.40
N SER A 195 19.68 -6.13 -4.92
CA SER A 195 19.78 -5.33 -3.69
C SER A 195 19.01 -4.01 -3.80
N ARG A 196 19.07 -3.35 -4.96
CA ARG A 196 18.25 -2.15 -5.21
C ARG A 196 16.75 -2.47 -5.30
N LYS A 197 16.39 -3.60 -5.92
CA LYS A 197 15.01 -4.08 -5.99
C LYS A 197 14.46 -4.36 -4.59
N GLN A 198 15.21 -5.08 -3.75
CA GLN A 198 14.86 -5.35 -2.36
C GLN A 198 14.58 -4.05 -1.58
N ARG A 199 15.48 -3.05 -1.72
CA ARG A 199 15.30 -1.75 -1.08
C ARG A 199 14.03 -1.02 -1.56
N ARG A 200 13.72 -1.07 -2.86
CA ARG A 200 12.47 -0.48 -3.40
C ARG A 200 11.23 -1.16 -2.82
N ILE A 201 11.25 -2.51 -2.73
CA ILE A 201 10.14 -3.27 -2.13
C ILE A 201 9.98 -2.91 -0.65
N SER A 202 11.08 -2.89 0.13
CA SER A 202 11.05 -2.52 1.54
C SER A 202 10.51 -1.10 1.75
N ASN A 203 10.93 -0.14 0.93
CA ASN A 203 10.41 1.23 0.97
C ASN A 203 8.91 1.29 0.66
N ARG A 204 8.43 0.44 -0.27
CA ARG A 204 7.00 0.35 -0.59
C ARG A 204 6.20 -0.22 0.58
N ILE A 205 6.69 -1.28 1.22
CA ILE A 205 6.09 -1.86 2.43
C ILE A 205 6.02 -0.79 3.55
N SER A 206 7.11 -0.07 3.80
CA SER A 206 7.15 0.99 4.82
C SER A 206 6.19 2.16 4.50
N LYS A 207 6.00 2.50 3.22
CA LYS A 207 5.02 3.52 2.81
C LYS A 207 3.59 3.04 3.05
N LEU A 208 3.27 1.79 2.71
CA LEU A 208 1.97 1.19 2.99
C LEU A 208 1.70 1.16 4.50
N HIS A 209 2.65 0.67 5.29
CA HIS A 209 2.52 0.63 6.74
C HIS A 209 2.22 2.02 7.33
N ARG A 210 2.93 3.07 6.90
CA ARG A 210 2.66 4.45 7.35
C ARG A 210 1.30 4.97 6.90
N TYR A 211 0.86 4.61 5.70
CA TYR A 211 -0.46 4.98 5.21
C TYR A 211 -1.56 4.36 6.07
N TYR A 212 -1.52 3.06 6.28
CA TYR A 212 -2.52 2.32 7.04
C TYR A 212 -2.51 2.60 8.55
N ASN A 213 -1.47 3.24 9.08
CA ASN A 213 -1.41 3.71 10.47
C ASN A 213 -1.87 5.17 10.64
N ARG A 214 -2.35 5.83 9.58
CA ARG A 214 -2.93 7.17 9.74
C ARG A 214 -4.23 7.08 10.53
N PRO A 215 -4.49 8.00 11.47
CA PRO A 215 -5.73 8.03 12.24
C PRO A 215 -6.99 7.99 11.37
N THR A 216 -6.98 8.69 10.23
CA THR A 216 -8.06 8.70 9.26
C THR A 216 -8.34 7.32 8.67
N GLU A 217 -7.29 6.61 8.26
CA GLU A 217 -7.40 5.25 7.71
C GLU A 217 -7.84 4.24 8.77
N LEU A 218 -7.28 4.34 9.98
CA LEU A 218 -7.62 3.45 11.08
C LEU A 218 -9.11 3.54 11.46
N PHE A 219 -9.66 4.76 11.50
CA PHE A 219 -11.09 4.96 11.73
C PHE A 219 -11.95 4.45 10.58
N ALA A 220 -11.60 4.78 9.34
CA ALA A 220 -12.34 4.33 8.17
C ALA A 220 -12.35 2.79 8.04
N ARG A 221 -11.22 2.13 8.34
CA ARG A 221 -11.13 0.67 8.37
C ARG A 221 -11.92 0.03 9.51
N LEU A 222 -12.05 0.72 10.65
CA LEU A 222 -12.96 0.23 11.71
C LEU A 222 -14.40 0.20 11.22
N VAL A 223 -14.89 1.29 10.61
CA VAL A 223 -16.25 1.37 10.06
C VAL A 223 -16.47 0.30 8.98
N GLU A 224 -15.53 0.15 8.06
CA GLU A 224 -15.55 -0.89 7.03
C GLU A 224 -15.55 -2.30 7.63
N GLY A 225 -14.71 -2.55 8.63
CA GLY A 225 -14.61 -3.84 9.32
C GLY A 225 -15.88 -4.21 10.07
N LEU A 226 -16.52 -3.25 10.75
CA LEU A 226 -17.80 -3.45 11.43
C LEU A 226 -18.93 -3.84 10.46
N TYR A 227 -18.87 -3.39 9.22
CA TYR A 227 -19.80 -3.81 8.19
C TYR A 227 -19.46 -5.20 7.62
N LEU A 228 -18.17 -5.49 7.38
CA LEU A 228 -17.73 -6.75 6.78
C LEU A 228 -17.90 -7.95 7.72
N ASP A 229 -17.45 -7.80 8.96
CA ASP A 229 -17.55 -8.83 10.01
C ASP A 229 -17.47 -8.14 11.37
N LYS A 230 -18.65 -7.86 11.92
CA LYS A 230 -18.77 -7.17 13.20
C LYS A 230 -18.19 -7.96 14.36
N GLU A 231 -18.46 -9.28 14.42
CA GLU A 231 -18.00 -10.11 15.53
C GLU A 231 -16.46 -10.16 15.57
N LEU A 232 -15.84 -10.39 14.41
CA LEU A 232 -14.39 -10.41 14.30
C LEU A 232 -13.80 -9.04 14.63
N THR A 233 -14.42 -7.96 14.13
CA THR A 233 -13.97 -6.59 14.40
C THR A 233 -14.03 -6.27 15.89
N CYS A 234 -15.12 -6.65 16.59
CA CYS A 234 -15.24 -6.50 18.03
C CYS A 234 -14.18 -7.32 18.80
N LYS A 235 -13.85 -8.51 18.32
CA LYS A 235 -12.77 -9.34 18.91
C LYS A 235 -11.38 -8.74 18.72
N LEU A 236 -11.11 -8.16 17.55
CA LEU A 236 -9.83 -7.56 17.21
C LEU A 236 -9.60 -6.20 17.88
N ALA A 237 -10.67 -5.43 18.11
CA ALA A 237 -10.61 -4.08 18.63
C ALA A 237 -11.67 -3.84 19.75
N PRO A 238 -11.61 -4.56 20.87
CA PRO A 238 -12.67 -4.53 21.89
C PRO A 238 -12.84 -3.16 22.54
N ASN A 239 -11.76 -2.44 22.85
CA ASN A 239 -11.86 -1.12 23.46
C ASN A 239 -12.30 -0.06 22.43
N ALA A 240 -11.78 -0.15 21.19
CA ALA A 240 -12.12 0.79 20.14
C ALA A 240 -13.58 0.65 19.71
N THR A 241 -14.09 -0.57 19.54
CA THR A 241 -15.50 -0.82 19.18
C THR A 241 -16.45 -0.44 20.30
N LYS A 242 -16.15 -0.78 21.56
CA LYS A 242 -16.92 -0.34 22.70
C LYS A 242 -17.04 1.19 22.72
N ARG A 243 -15.91 1.89 22.58
CA ARG A 243 -15.91 3.36 22.59
C ARG A 243 -16.65 3.95 21.39
N PHE A 244 -16.51 3.34 20.21
CA PHE A 244 -17.24 3.73 19.01
C PHE A 244 -18.77 3.65 19.22
N PHE A 245 -19.29 2.54 19.75
CA PHE A 245 -20.72 2.41 19.99
C PHE A 245 -21.23 3.33 21.09
N GLU A 246 -20.47 3.55 22.18
CA GLU A 246 -20.81 4.55 23.19
C GLU A 246 -20.99 5.96 22.60
N LEU A 247 -20.11 6.35 21.68
CA LEU A 247 -20.16 7.64 20.99
C LEU A 247 -21.29 7.69 19.96
N LEU A 248 -21.53 6.58 19.26
CA LEU A 248 -22.62 6.45 18.30
C LEU A 248 -23.98 6.66 18.99
N GLU A 249 -24.20 6.03 20.16
CA GLU A 249 -25.41 6.19 20.97
C GLU A 249 -25.59 7.64 21.49
N LYS A 250 -24.48 8.32 21.80
CA LYS A 250 -24.50 9.73 22.20
C LYS A 250 -24.73 10.70 21.02
N GLY A 251 -24.87 10.20 19.78
CA GLY A 251 -25.03 11.01 18.58
C GLY A 251 -23.76 11.72 18.10
N TYR A 252 -22.58 11.32 18.60
CA TYR A 252 -21.31 11.91 18.19
C TYR A 252 -20.98 11.68 16.69
N TYR A 253 -21.45 10.52 16.17
CA TYR A 253 -21.38 10.17 14.75
C TYR A 253 -22.81 10.10 14.17
N GLY A 254 -23.59 11.18 14.28
CA GLY A 254 -25.02 11.18 13.98
C GLY A 254 -25.39 10.56 12.63
N GLU A 255 -24.64 10.87 11.60
CA GLU A 255 -24.88 10.34 10.25
C GLU A 255 -24.55 8.85 10.13
N LEU A 256 -23.54 8.35 10.86
CA LEU A 256 -23.25 6.90 10.92
C LEU A 256 -24.33 6.14 11.70
N LYS A 257 -24.98 6.75 12.68
CA LYS A 257 -26.02 6.09 13.47
C LYS A 257 -27.14 5.55 12.59
N PHE A 258 -27.64 6.36 11.65
CA PHE A 258 -28.65 5.91 10.69
C PHE A 258 -28.22 4.65 9.92
N ILE A 259 -26.95 4.59 9.49
CA ILE A 259 -26.43 3.44 8.74
C ILE A 259 -26.34 2.20 9.65
N PHE A 260 -25.84 2.36 10.87
CA PHE A 260 -25.69 1.24 11.80
C PHE A 260 -27.03 0.71 12.29
N ASP A 261 -28.00 1.58 12.59
CA ASP A 261 -29.33 1.18 13.04
C ASP A 261 -30.14 0.43 11.97
N ASN A 262 -29.95 0.78 10.69
CA ASN A 262 -30.73 0.19 9.60
C ASN A 262 -30.03 -0.97 8.87
N TYR A 263 -28.67 -1.03 8.92
CA TYR A 263 -27.91 -1.88 8.01
C TYR A 263 -26.81 -2.72 8.67
N VAL A 264 -26.48 -2.44 9.93
CA VAL A 264 -25.49 -3.23 10.69
C VAL A 264 -26.22 -3.75 11.94
N THR A 265 -26.71 -4.98 11.87
CA THR A 265 -27.46 -5.60 12.97
C THR A 265 -26.75 -5.35 14.31
N ILE A 266 -27.41 -4.64 15.22
CA ILE A 266 -26.90 -4.40 16.58
C ILE A 266 -27.01 -5.74 17.32
N CYS A 267 -25.87 -6.27 17.81
CA CYS A 267 -25.88 -7.45 18.69
C CYS A 267 -26.33 -7.03 20.07
#